data_7858b8da650671dbb39c98a0fa70175c
#
_entry.id   7858b8da650671dbb39c98a0fa70175c
#
_cell.length_a   1.000
_cell.length_b   1.000
_cell.length_c   1.000
_cell.angle_alpha   90.00
_cell.angle_beta   90.00
_cell.angle_gamma   90.00
#
_symmetry.space_group_name_H-M   'P 1'
#
loop_
_entity.id
_entity.type
_entity.pdbx_description
1 polymer ?
#
loop_
_entity_poly.entity_id
_entity_poly.type
_entity_poly.pdbx_seq_one_letter_code
_entity_poly.pdbx_strand_id
1 'polypeptide(L)'
;MELGLKREHWLIMRTHVQALAPLEACGLLAGKNNSVENVLLIANQARSRVRFRMDPKEQLQAFDWIASQELDLVGIFHSHPAGPETVSATDIAEAAYAVTQIIWSRTKGDWIARGFWIEDKQATQVTLKVIDDEQP
;
A
#
# COMPACT_ATOMS: atom_id res chain seq x y z
N MET A 1 4.02 -9.02 -13.96
CA MET A 1 2.85 -8.65 -13.16
C MET A 1 2.86 -7.15 -12.92
N GLU A 2 1.71 -6.51 -13.00
CA GLU A 2 1.64 -5.08 -12.78
C GLU A 2 0.35 -4.68 -12.07
N LEU A 3 0.39 -3.52 -11.41
CA LEU A 3 -0.77 -2.91 -10.79
C LEU A 3 -0.89 -1.49 -11.35
N GLY A 4 -2.06 -1.16 -11.91
CA GLY A 4 -2.34 0.17 -12.43
C GLY A 4 -2.94 1.05 -11.37
N LEU A 5 -2.55 2.32 -11.36
CA LEU A 5 -3.13 3.30 -10.45
C LEU A 5 -3.03 4.67 -11.09
N LYS A 6 -3.94 5.56 -10.71
CA LYS A 6 -3.91 6.92 -11.21
C LYS A 6 -2.94 7.76 -10.40
N ARG A 7 -2.50 8.88 -10.98
CA ARG A 7 -1.63 9.80 -10.26
C ARG A 7 -2.27 10.30 -8.97
N GLU A 8 -3.59 10.50 -8.97
CA GLU A 8 -4.26 10.94 -7.74
C GLU A 8 -4.12 9.91 -6.62
N HIS A 9 -4.14 8.60 -6.95
CA HIS A 9 -3.93 7.55 -5.95
C HIS A 9 -2.52 7.60 -5.40
N TRP A 10 -1.55 7.80 -6.28
CA TRP A 10 -0.15 7.96 -5.92
C TRP A 10 0.01 9.11 -4.92
N LEU A 11 -0.60 10.26 -5.22
CA LEU A 11 -0.47 11.44 -4.39
C LEU A 11 -1.15 11.27 -3.04
N ILE A 12 -2.29 10.59 -2.98
CA ILE A 12 -2.98 10.32 -1.72
C ILE A 12 -2.08 9.50 -0.81
N MET A 13 -1.48 8.43 -1.33
CA MET A 13 -0.57 7.60 -0.55
C MET A 13 0.65 8.39 -0.09
N ARG A 14 1.28 9.13 -1.02
CA ARG A 14 2.49 9.90 -0.71
C ARG A 14 2.23 10.92 0.39
N THR A 15 1.12 11.62 0.29
CA THR A 15 0.74 12.61 1.29
C THR A 15 0.56 11.96 2.67
N HIS A 16 -0.08 10.80 2.69
CA HIS A 16 -0.34 10.07 3.94
C HIS A 16 0.96 9.58 4.58
N VAL A 17 1.84 8.93 3.80
CA VAL A 17 3.09 8.41 4.36
C VAL A 17 3.99 9.54 4.84
N GLN A 18 3.98 10.68 4.15
CA GLN A 18 4.78 11.83 4.55
C GLN A 18 4.23 12.44 5.85
N ALA A 19 2.92 12.53 5.98
CA ALA A 19 2.30 13.12 7.16
C ALA A 19 2.57 12.32 8.43
N LEU A 20 2.70 10.99 8.32
CA LEU A 20 2.89 10.13 9.47
C LEU A 20 4.35 9.83 9.80
N ALA A 21 5.27 10.14 8.86
CA ALA A 21 6.69 9.91 9.14
C ALA A 21 7.10 10.63 10.43
N PRO A 22 7.94 10.04 11.29
CA PRO A 22 8.74 8.84 11.08
C PRO A 22 8.04 7.51 11.42
N LEU A 23 6.75 7.52 11.70
CA LEU A 23 6.01 6.29 11.93
C LEU A 23 5.63 5.67 10.61
N GLU A 24 5.52 4.33 10.57
CA GLU A 24 5.01 3.66 9.38
C GLU A 24 3.54 3.97 9.18
N ALA A 25 3.15 4.24 7.96
CA ALA A 25 1.77 4.46 7.56
C ALA A 25 1.29 3.24 6.78
N CYS A 26 -0.01 3.05 6.69
CA CYS A 26 -0.56 1.92 5.96
C CYS A 26 -1.94 2.22 5.40
N GLY A 27 -2.38 1.37 4.48
CA GLY A 27 -3.71 1.48 3.91
C GLY A 27 -4.00 0.36 2.94
N LEU A 28 -5.23 0.35 2.44
CA LEU A 28 -5.74 -0.65 1.51
C LEU A 28 -6.03 0.00 0.16
N LEU A 29 -5.90 -0.79 -0.89
CA LEU A 29 -6.21 -0.35 -2.25
C LEU A 29 -7.33 -1.22 -2.78
N ALA A 30 -8.44 -0.59 -3.15
CA ALA A 30 -9.59 -1.28 -3.70
C ALA A 30 -9.67 -1.02 -5.20
N GLY A 31 -10.11 -2.01 -5.96
CA GLY A 31 -10.23 -1.84 -7.40
C GLY A 31 -10.72 -3.10 -8.08
N LYS A 32 -10.42 -3.21 -9.38
CA LYS A 32 -10.79 -4.33 -10.23
C LYS A 32 -9.69 -4.59 -11.24
N ASN A 33 -9.50 -5.86 -11.57
CA ASN A 33 -8.61 -6.24 -12.70
C ASN A 33 -7.23 -5.62 -12.59
N ASN A 34 -6.64 -5.67 -11.39
CA ASN A 34 -5.31 -5.13 -11.11
C ASN A 34 -5.21 -3.62 -11.37
N SER A 35 -6.31 -2.92 -11.16
CA SER A 35 -6.36 -1.47 -11.30
C SER A 35 -6.98 -0.86 -10.06
N VAL A 36 -6.28 0.10 -9.46
CA VAL A 36 -6.74 0.78 -8.25
C VAL A 36 -7.84 1.78 -8.59
N GLU A 37 -8.92 1.77 -7.81
CA GLU A 37 -9.99 2.76 -7.93
C GLU A 37 -10.11 3.63 -6.69
N ASN A 38 -9.74 3.10 -5.52
CA ASN A 38 -9.83 3.86 -4.27
C ASN A 38 -8.68 3.50 -3.34
N VAL A 39 -8.20 4.52 -2.64
CA VAL A 39 -7.19 4.37 -1.59
C VAL A 39 -7.89 4.55 -0.25
N LEU A 40 -7.75 3.57 0.63
CA LEU A 40 -8.38 3.60 1.95
C LEU A 40 -7.26 3.70 2.99
N LEU A 41 -7.19 4.85 3.66
CA LEU A 41 -6.16 5.11 4.66
C LEU A 41 -6.57 4.44 5.97
N ILE A 42 -5.66 3.66 6.56
CA ILE A 42 -5.93 2.91 7.78
C ILE A 42 -4.92 3.34 8.84
N ALA A 43 -5.37 3.49 10.07
CA ALA A 43 -4.46 3.85 11.16
C ALA A 43 -3.50 2.69 11.46
N ASN A 44 -2.23 3.02 11.71
CA ASN A 44 -1.27 2.04 12.19
C ASN A 44 -1.40 1.96 13.71
N GLN A 45 -2.04 0.90 14.18
CA GLN A 45 -2.26 0.70 15.62
C GLN A 45 -0.94 0.53 16.38
N ALA A 46 0.06 -0.03 15.73
CA ALA A 46 1.37 -0.24 16.36
C ALA A 46 2.11 1.07 16.62
N ARG A 47 1.80 2.13 15.84
CA ARG A 47 2.45 3.44 15.96
C ARG A 47 3.96 3.31 16.05
N SER A 48 4.52 2.53 15.13
CA SER A 48 5.92 2.17 15.14
C SER A 48 6.65 2.72 13.91
N ARG A 49 7.96 2.91 14.06
CA ARG A 49 8.83 3.34 12.95
C ARG A 49 9.25 2.19 12.05
N VAL A 50 9.07 0.94 12.52
CA VAL A 50 9.64 -0.23 11.86
C VAL A 50 8.62 -1.32 11.58
N ARG A 51 7.37 -1.12 11.93
CA ARG A 51 6.33 -2.10 11.65
C ARG A 51 4.98 -1.43 11.64
N PHE A 52 4.01 -2.08 11.01
CA PHE A 52 2.64 -1.60 11.04
C PHE A 52 1.69 -2.73 11.42
N ARG A 53 0.60 -2.32 12.03
CA ARG A 53 -0.52 -3.19 12.29
C ARG A 53 -1.78 -2.36 12.10
N MET A 54 -2.56 -2.71 11.10
CA MET A 54 -3.78 -1.98 10.80
C MET A 54 -4.76 -2.05 11.95
N ASP A 55 -5.36 -0.91 12.29
CA ASP A 55 -6.42 -0.86 13.29
C ASP A 55 -7.52 -1.83 12.85
N PRO A 56 -7.87 -2.86 13.68
CA PRO A 56 -8.81 -3.88 13.26
C PRO A 56 -10.20 -3.36 12.94
N LYS A 57 -10.65 -2.34 13.65
CA LYS A 57 -11.97 -1.77 13.42
C LYS A 57 -12.02 -1.03 12.08
N GLU A 58 -11.01 -0.21 11.82
CA GLU A 58 -10.93 0.51 10.55
C GLU A 58 -10.77 -0.46 9.39
N GLN A 59 -9.96 -1.51 9.58
CA GLN A 59 -9.76 -2.51 8.56
C GLN A 59 -11.08 -3.22 8.22
N LEU A 60 -11.84 -3.61 9.23
CA LEU A 60 -13.13 -4.25 9.01
C LEU A 60 -14.10 -3.33 8.27
N GLN A 61 -14.17 -2.07 8.69
CA GLN A 61 -15.01 -1.09 8.04
C GLN A 61 -14.62 -0.91 6.57
N ALA A 62 -13.32 -0.90 6.29
CA ALA A 62 -12.83 -0.77 4.93
C ALA A 62 -13.21 -1.99 4.08
N PHE A 63 -13.08 -3.20 4.61
CA PHE A 63 -13.47 -4.40 3.88
C PHE A 63 -14.99 -4.40 3.60
N ASP A 64 -15.80 -3.97 4.58
CA ASP A 64 -17.24 -3.88 4.37
C ASP A 64 -17.56 -2.88 3.25
N TRP A 65 -16.87 -1.74 3.25
CA TRP A 65 -17.07 -0.74 2.21
C TRP A 65 -16.67 -1.28 0.83
N ILE A 66 -15.51 -1.94 0.75
CA ILE A 66 -15.04 -2.54 -0.51
C ILE A 66 -16.09 -3.50 -1.07
N ALA A 67 -16.64 -4.37 -0.21
CA ALA A 67 -17.65 -5.31 -0.62
C ALA A 67 -18.93 -4.59 -1.08
N SER A 68 -19.32 -3.54 -0.39
CA SER A 68 -20.54 -2.79 -0.74
C SER A 68 -20.43 -2.09 -2.09
N GLN A 69 -19.21 -1.78 -2.52
CA GLN A 69 -18.95 -1.16 -3.81
C GLN A 69 -18.70 -2.20 -4.91
N GLU A 70 -18.80 -3.48 -4.58
CA GLU A 70 -18.51 -4.58 -5.50
C GLU A 70 -17.09 -4.50 -6.06
N LEU A 71 -16.18 -4.03 -5.25
CA LEU A 71 -14.76 -3.97 -5.59
C LEU A 71 -14.01 -5.09 -4.91
N ASP A 72 -12.75 -5.27 -5.30
CA ASP A 72 -11.83 -6.23 -4.71
C ASP A 72 -10.71 -5.52 -3.99
N LEU A 73 -10.11 -6.19 -3.02
CA LEU A 73 -8.84 -5.72 -2.49
C LEU A 73 -7.77 -6.05 -3.53
N VAL A 74 -7.11 -5.02 -4.08
CA VAL A 74 -6.10 -5.22 -5.11
C VAL A 74 -4.70 -4.89 -4.63
N GLY A 75 -4.56 -4.27 -3.47
CA GLY A 75 -3.25 -3.96 -2.92
C GLY A 75 -3.31 -3.51 -1.48
N ILE A 76 -2.14 -3.52 -0.86
CA ILE A 76 -1.93 -3.00 0.49
C ILE A 76 -0.68 -2.15 0.40
N PHE A 77 -0.68 -0.99 1.03
CA PHE A 77 0.53 -0.20 1.07
C PHE A 77 0.94 0.11 2.49
N HIS A 78 2.25 0.26 2.69
CA HIS A 78 2.77 0.80 3.93
C HIS A 78 4.10 1.49 3.65
N SER A 79 4.64 2.17 4.65
CA SER A 79 5.87 2.94 4.48
C SER A 79 7.00 2.41 5.34
N HIS A 80 8.20 2.57 4.82
CA HIS A 80 9.47 2.40 5.54
C HIS A 80 10.17 3.76 5.55
N PRO A 81 9.83 4.65 6.49
CA PRO A 81 10.34 6.03 6.44
C PRO A 81 11.86 6.16 6.43
N ALA A 82 12.56 5.16 6.98
CA ALA A 82 14.03 5.12 6.97
C ALA A 82 14.57 4.00 6.07
N GLY A 83 13.74 3.47 5.16
CA GLY A 83 14.11 2.33 4.34
C GLY A 83 13.96 1.01 5.08
N PRO A 84 14.20 -0.11 4.43
CA PRO A 84 14.68 -0.27 3.06
C PRO A 84 13.59 -0.05 2.00
N GLU A 85 14.01 -0.10 0.73
CA GLU A 85 13.10 0.06 -0.40
C GLU A 85 12.39 -1.24 -0.77
N THR A 86 12.66 -2.31 -0.05
CA THR A 86 12.11 -3.63 -0.30
C THR A 86 11.34 -4.11 0.91
N VAL A 87 10.59 -5.22 0.73
CA VAL A 87 9.88 -5.83 1.85
C VAL A 87 10.85 -6.29 2.91
N SER A 88 10.44 -6.19 4.16
CA SER A 88 11.25 -6.66 5.29
C SER A 88 10.93 -8.12 5.58
N ALA A 89 11.74 -8.75 6.44
CA ALA A 89 11.45 -10.11 6.89
C ALA A 89 10.09 -10.18 7.60
N THR A 90 9.76 -9.13 8.37
CA THR A 90 8.47 -9.05 9.04
C THR A 90 7.33 -8.94 8.02
N ASP A 91 7.50 -8.13 6.97
CA ASP A 91 6.51 -8.01 5.91
C ASP A 91 6.22 -9.36 5.28
N ILE A 92 7.26 -10.13 5.00
CA ILE A 92 7.12 -11.45 4.40
C ILE A 92 6.41 -12.41 5.36
N ALA A 93 6.81 -12.38 6.63
CA ALA A 93 6.24 -13.28 7.63
C ALA A 93 4.77 -12.98 7.90
N GLU A 94 4.36 -11.73 7.84
CA GLU A 94 3.01 -11.31 8.20
C GLU A 94 2.09 -11.07 7.00
N ALA A 95 2.55 -11.37 5.78
CA ALA A 95 1.72 -11.21 4.59
C ALA A 95 0.53 -12.17 4.66
N ALA A 96 -0.68 -11.61 4.69
CA ALA A 96 -1.90 -12.39 4.88
C ALA A 96 -2.77 -12.46 3.62
N TYR A 97 -2.51 -11.62 2.63
CA TYR A 97 -3.36 -11.51 1.45
C TYR A 97 -2.54 -11.63 0.18
N ALA A 98 -3.10 -12.32 -0.81
CA ALA A 98 -2.47 -12.47 -2.13
C ALA A 98 -2.81 -11.26 -2.99
N VAL A 99 -2.16 -10.15 -2.72
CA VAL A 99 -2.33 -8.88 -3.44
C VAL A 99 -0.98 -8.18 -3.53
N THR A 100 -0.92 -7.16 -4.37
CA THR A 100 0.30 -6.36 -4.49
C THR A 100 0.54 -5.59 -3.19
N GLN A 101 1.78 -5.65 -2.70
CA GLN A 101 2.23 -4.87 -1.55
C GLN A 101 3.02 -3.70 -2.09
N ILE A 102 2.61 -2.47 -1.76
CA ILE A 102 3.37 -1.28 -2.17
C ILE A 102 4.14 -0.79 -0.96
N ILE A 103 5.46 -0.71 -1.12
CA ILE A 103 6.36 -0.20 -0.08
C ILE A 103 6.77 1.21 -0.46
N TRP A 104 6.44 2.17 0.40
CA TRP A 104 6.87 3.55 0.27
C TRP A 104 8.09 3.76 1.14
N SER A 105 9.20 4.15 0.55
CA SER A 105 10.42 4.39 1.31
C SER A 105 10.98 5.75 0.97
N ARG A 106 11.72 6.31 1.93
CA ARG A 106 12.35 7.60 1.73
C ARG A 106 13.83 7.44 2.04
N THR A 107 14.63 7.50 0.97
CA THR A 107 16.08 7.54 1.08
C THR A 107 16.51 8.79 0.34
N LYS A 108 17.44 9.53 0.87
CA LYS A 108 17.96 10.75 0.24
C LYS A 108 16.89 11.80 -0.05
N GLY A 109 15.86 11.87 0.79
CA GLY A 109 14.92 12.98 0.74
C GLY A 109 13.60 12.73 0.05
N ASP A 110 13.57 11.97 -1.03
CA ASP A 110 12.34 11.73 -1.78
C ASP A 110 11.71 10.39 -1.45
N TRP A 111 10.38 10.37 -1.55
CA TRP A 111 9.61 9.14 -1.39
C TRP A 111 9.57 8.40 -2.72
N ILE A 112 9.82 7.09 -2.66
CA ILE A 112 9.66 6.20 -3.81
C ILE A 112 8.76 5.05 -3.41
N ALA A 113 8.01 4.52 -4.39
CA ALA A 113 7.12 3.41 -4.16
C ALA A 113 7.52 2.25 -5.07
N ARG A 114 7.53 1.03 -4.50
CA ARG A 114 7.81 -0.18 -5.25
C ARG A 114 6.77 -1.22 -4.92
N GLY A 115 6.41 -2.02 -5.91
CA GLY A 115 5.42 -3.06 -5.76
C GLY A 115 6.05 -4.43 -5.62
N PHE A 116 5.46 -5.28 -4.77
CA PHE A 116 5.93 -6.64 -4.53
C PHE A 116 4.74 -7.56 -4.39
N TRP A 117 4.93 -8.80 -4.79
CA TRP A 117 3.97 -9.89 -4.55
C TRP A 117 4.66 -10.88 -3.63
N ILE A 118 4.03 -11.16 -2.50
CA ILE A 118 4.59 -12.07 -1.49
C ILE A 118 3.79 -13.36 -1.52
N GLU A 119 4.47 -14.47 -1.85
CA GLU A 119 3.85 -15.77 -1.93
C GLU A 119 4.90 -16.81 -1.55
N ASP A 120 4.52 -17.79 -0.72
CA ASP A 120 5.43 -18.84 -0.27
C ASP A 120 6.71 -18.29 0.32
N LYS A 121 6.58 -17.20 1.10
CA LYS A 121 7.68 -16.52 1.78
C LYS A 121 8.74 -15.98 0.82
N GLN A 122 8.33 -15.71 -0.41
CA GLN A 122 9.19 -15.09 -1.41
C GLN A 122 8.51 -13.84 -1.95
N ALA A 123 9.32 -12.82 -2.23
CA ALA A 123 8.82 -11.56 -2.77
C ALA A 123 9.27 -11.43 -4.22
N THR A 124 8.32 -11.14 -5.10
CA THR A 124 8.57 -10.88 -6.50
C THR A 124 8.16 -9.45 -6.80
N GLN A 125 8.96 -8.75 -7.57
CA GLN A 125 8.66 -7.35 -7.87
C GLN A 125 7.47 -7.24 -8.82
N VAL A 126 6.59 -6.26 -8.54
CA VAL A 126 5.42 -5.95 -9.35
C VAL A 126 5.62 -4.55 -9.91
N THR A 127 5.39 -4.38 -11.20
CA THR A 127 5.48 -3.05 -11.82
C THR A 127 4.28 -2.21 -11.41
N LEU A 128 4.55 -1.00 -10.93
CA LEU A 128 3.49 -0.03 -10.64
C LEU A 128 3.34 0.86 -11.86
N LYS A 129 2.17 0.82 -12.50
CA LYS A 129 1.92 1.60 -13.70
C LYS A 129 1.04 2.78 -13.32
N VAL A 130 1.67 3.95 -13.21
CA VAL A 130 0.95 5.17 -12.88
C VAL A 130 0.38 5.77 -14.16
N ILE A 131 -0.94 5.95 -14.17
CA ILE A 131 -1.66 6.45 -15.33
C ILE A 131 -2.11 7.87 -15.00
N ASP A 132 -1.74 8.81 -15.87
CA ASP A 132 -2.22 10.18 -15.73
C ASP A 132 -3.68 10.23 -16.16
N ASP A 133 -4.47 11.03 -15.44
CA ASP A 133 -5.85 11.25 -15.80
C ASP A 133 -5.87 12.20 -16.98
N GLU A 134 -5.78 11.63 -18.16
CA GLU A 134 -5.76 12.42 -19.38
C GLU A 134 -7.13 13.00 -19.64
N GLN A 135 -7.13 14.25 -19.95
CA GLN A 135 -8.36 14.92 -20.35
C GLN A 135 -8.37 15.10 -21.84
N PRO A 136 -9.37 14.57 -22.51
CA PRO A 136 -9.50 14.76 -23.95
C PRO A 136 -9.60 16.24 -24.31
#